data_ff8460e69a817ad27e6f2853af10cf6e
#
_entry.id   ff8460e69a817ad27e6f2853af10cf6e
#
_cell.length_a   1.000
_cell.length_b   1.000
_cell.length_c   1.000
_cell.angle_alpha   90.00
_cell.angle_beta   90.00
_cell.angle_gamma   90.00
#
_symmetry.space_group_name_H-M   'P 1'
#
loop_
_entity.id
_entity.type
_entity.pdbx_description
1 polymer ?
#
loop_
_entity_poly.entity_id
_entity_poly.type
_entity_poly.pdbx_seq_one_letter_code
_entity_poly.pdbx_strand_id
1 'polypeptide(L)'
;MKFEEDFFNLLGKLKRNKHFAYTRFSDGEICVMQDKELKLADDHVVMGETHYNFGYSADDHKHYDPNQHGFLKDILIEAYKYKKENYFVGGICKDCTCASKEFAPWMHELYGQVDDNLTSANLLVNSNYPLFIGHFIPELKKKKVVFICSENADLSNSGFDVVRDFRVGKNCIVNDHHLVVDVKRWIDDNNIEDHVFLFSASSLSEVLIYELYNHS
;
A
#
# COMPACT_ATOMS: atom_id res chain seq x y z
N MET A 1 -12.63 11.13 -9.98
CA MET A 1 -12.64 9.78 -9.38
C MET A 1 -14.07 9.46 -8.98
N LYS A 2 -14.56 8.30 -9.36
CA LYS A 2 -15.94 7.84 -9.12
C LYS A 2 -15.94 6.88 -7.93
N PHE A 3 -15.89 7.43 -6.74
CA PHE A 3 -15.59 6.72 -5.50
C PHE A 3 -16.43 5.45 -5.27
N GLU A 4 -17.77 5.55 -5.32
CA GLU A 4 -18.65 4.40 -5.11
C GLU A 4 -18.49 3.35 -6.22
N GLU A 5 -18.37 3.81 -7.46
CA GLU A 5 -18.18 2.96 -8.63
C GLU A 5 -16.88 2.15 -8.52
N ASP A 6 -15.78 2.81 -8.14
CA ASP A 6 -14.48 2.18 -7.93
C ASP A 6 -14.53 1.16 -6.78
N PHE A 7 -15.15 1.53 -5.66
CA PHE A 7 -15.31 0.64 -4.51
C PHE A 7 -16.06 -0.65 -4.88
N PHE A 8 -17.24 -0.53 -5.50
CA PHE A 8 -18.03 -1.69 -5.87
C PHE A 8 -17.45 -2.47 -7.05
N ASN A 9 -16.64 -1.84 -7.92
CA ASN A 9 -15.88 -2.53 -8.94
C ASN A 9 -14.84 -3.48 -8.31
N LEU A 10 -14.02 -2.99 -7.38
CA LEU A 10 -13.02 -3.81 -6.68
C LEU A 10 -13.68 -4.92 -5.85
N LEU A 11 -14.75 -4.60 -5.13
CA LEU A 11 -15.52 -5.60 -4.38
C LEU A 11 -16.09 -6.68 -5.31
N GLY A 12 -16.59 -6.28 -6.48
CA GLY A 12 -17.08 -7.21 -7.49
C GLY A 12 -15.99 -8.11 -8.06
N LYS A 13 -14.77 -7.60 -8.24
CA LYS A 13 -13.60 -8.42 -8.65
C LYS A 13 -13.25 -9.45 -7.57
N LEU A 14 -13.17 -9.02 -6.31
CA LEU A 14 -12.91 -9.90 -5.17
C LEU A 14 -13.94 -11.05 -5.09
N LYS A 15 -15.24 -10.73 -5.20
CA LYS A 15 -16.32 -11.72 -5.16
C LYS A 15 -16.25 -12.75 -6.29
N ARG A 16 -15.77 -12.34 -7.46
CA ARG A 16 -15.66 -13.20 -8.65
C ARG A 16 -14.29 -13.85 -8.83
N ASN A 17 -13.41 -13.77 -7.85
CA ASN A 17 -12.02 -14.28 -7.92
C ASN A 17 -11.28 -13.73 -9.16
N LYS A 18 -11.50 -12.46 -9.52
CA LYS A 18 -10.77 -11.84 -10.61
C LYS A 18 -9.44 -11.31 -10.09
N HIS A 19 -8.38 -11.59 -10.81
CA HIS A 19 -7.08 -11.03 -10.50
C HIS A 19 -7.12 -9.50 -10.57
N PHE A 20 -6.67 -8.84 -9.50
CA PHE A 20 -6.49 -7.39 -9.45
C PHE A 20 -5.51 -7.03 -8.33
N ALA A 21 -4.93 -5.84 -8.43
CA ALA A 21 -4.18 -5.20 -7.36
C ALA A 21 -4.77 -3.82 -7.04
N TYR A 22 -4.63 -3.40 -5.79
CA TYR A 22 -4.92 -2.04 -5.35
C TYR A 22 -3.77 -1.56 -4.47
N THR A 23 -3.11 -0.50 -4.91
CA THR A 23 -2.05 0.20 -4.17
C THR A 23 -2.57 1.50 -3.57
N ARG A 24 -1.98 1.95 -2.46
CA ARG A 24 -2.42 3.17 -1.78
C ARG A 24 -1.23 4.11 -1.54
N PHE A 25 -1.17 5.19 -2.28
CA PHE A 25 -0.14 6.22 -2.11
C PHE A 25 -0.67 7.36 -1.24
N SER A 26 0.00 7.62 -0.14
CA SER A 26 -0.33 8.65 0.84
C SER A 26 0.89 9.56 1.10
N ASP A 27 0.84 10.35 2.15
CA ASP A 27 1.87 11.34 2.51
C ASP A 27 3.28 10.78 2.66
N GLY A 28 3.44 9.61 3.29
CA GLY A 28 4.73 8.94 3.43
C GLY A 28 5.36 8.56 2.09
N GLU A 29 4.58 7.90 1.23
CA GLU A 29 4.99 7.51 -0.12
C GLU A 29 5.32 8.74 -0.99
N ILE A 30 4.51 9.80 -0.87
CA ILE A 30 4.74 11.07 -1.59
C ILE A 30 6.06 11.70 -1.16
N CYS A 31 6.37 11.72 0.14
CA CYS A 31 7.62 12.25 0.65
C CYS A 31 8.83 11.53 0.03
N VAL A 32 8.79 10.19 -0.01
CA VAL A 32 9.83 9.37 -0.65
C VAL A 32 9.90 9.64 -2.16
N MET A 33 8.77 9.64 -2.87
CA MET A 33 8.71 9.91 -4.31
C MET A 33 9.22 11.31 -4.69
N GLN A 34 9.10 12.29 -3.78
CA GLN A 34 9.66 13.64 -3.96
C GLN A 34 11.14 13.75 -3.58
N ASP A 35 11.79 12.64 -3.26
CA ASP A 35 13.19 12.59 -2.85
C ASP A 35 13.48 13.41 -1.58
N LYS A 36 12.53 13.38 -0.63
CA LYS A 36 12.62 14.11 0.63
C LYS A 36 12.85 13.15 1.78
N GLU A 37 13.63 13.55 2.76
CA GLU A 37 13.81 12.77 3.99
C GLU A 37 12.45 12.49 4.63
N LEU A 38 12.24 11.23 5.04
CA LEU A 38 11.12 10.81 5.88
C LEU A 38 11.67 10.14 7.12
N LYS A 39 11.40 10.71 8.30
CA LYS A 39 11.77 10.11 9.56
C LYS A 39 10.58 10.12 10.52
N LEU A 40 10.23 8.95 11.01
CA LEU A 40 9.25 8.76 12.07
C LEU A 40 9.99 8.19 13.28
N ALA A 41 9.91 8.87 14.41
CA ALA A 41 10.57 8.48 15.66
C ALA A 41 9.63 8.73 16.85
N ASP A 42 10.04 8.30 18.04
CA ASP A 42 9.23 8.38 19.27
C ASP A 42 8.85 9.82 19.66
N ASP A 43 9.65 10.79 19.31
CA ASP A 43 9.54 12.17 19.79
C ASP A 43 9.38 13.20 18.66
N HIS A 44 9.60 12.81 17.41
CA HIS A 44 9.52 13.72 16.28
C HIS A 44 9.22 13.02 14.95
N VAL A 45 8.66 13.80 14.01
CA VAL A 45 8.43 13.41 12.63
C VAL A 45 9.10 14.43 11.71
N VAL A 46 9.85 13.96 10.72
CA VAL A 46 10.43 14.78 9.64
C VAL A 46 9.84 14.33 8.32
N MET A 47 9.31 15.27 7.55
CA MET A 47 8.84 15.08 6.19
C MET A 47 9.41 16.19 5.30
N GLY A 48 10.58 15.93 4.71
CA GLY A 48 11.36 16.94 4.00
C GLY A 48 11.79 18.07 4.92
N GLU A 49 11.40 19.28 4.62
CA GLU A 49 11.72 20.48 5.44
C GLU A 49 10.78 20.68 6.63
N THR A 50 9.71 19.90 6.73
CA THR A 50 8.71 20.06 7.79
C THR A 50 9.06 19.15 8.97
N HIS A 51 9.13 19.76 10.14
CA HIS A 51 9.42 19.08 11.40
C HIS A 51 8.21 19.20 12.34
N TYR A 52 7.80 18.07 12.89
CA TYR A 52 6.70 17.99 13.86
C TYR A 52 7.22 17.50 15.20
N ASN A 53 6.82 18.18 16.27
CA ASN A 53 7.19 17.83 17.66
C ASN A 53 6.14 16.87 18.27
N PHE A 54 5.82 15.82 17.58
CA PHE A 54 5.03 14.71 18.12
C PHE A 54 5.67 13.40 17.66
N GLY A 55 5.56 12.38 18.51
CA GLY A 55 6.10 11.07 18.22
C GLY A 55 5.13 10.15 17.53
N TYR A 56 5.67 9.14 16.90
CA TYR A 56 4.94 7.99 16.39
C TYR A 56 5.13 6.80 17.32
N SER A 57 4.24 5.81 17.26
CA SER A 57 4.39 4.61 18.08
C SER A 57 5.72 3.91 17.78
N ALA A 58 6.33 3.32 18.81
CA ALA A 58 7.62 2.65 18.71
C ALA A 58 7.70 1.57 17.62
N ASP A 59 6.56 1.02 17.21
CA ASP A 59 6.46 -0.01 16.18
C ASP A 59 6.49 0.56 14.74
N ASP A 60 6.38 1.88 14.58
CA ASP A 60 6.28 2.53 13.26
C ASP A 60 7.51 3.42 12.95
N HIS A 61 8.67 3.04 13.47
CA HIS A 61 9.90 3.76 13.17
C HIS A 61 10.30 3.60 11.71
N LYS A 62 10.48 4.73 11.02
CA LYS A 62 10.90 4.81 9.61
C LYS A 62 12.02 5.82 9.45
N HIS A 63 12.96 5.52 8.59
CA HIS A 63 13.98 6.46 8.15
C HIS A 63 14.34 6.21 6.70
N TYR A 64 13.87 7.08 5.82
CA TYR A 64 14.30 7.17 4.44
C TYR A 64 15.24 8.38 4.30
N ASP A 65 16.45 8.13 3.85
CA ASP A 65 17.46 9.15 3.50
C ASP A 65 17.65 9.11 1.97
N PRO A 66 17.34 10.19 1.26
CA PRO A 66 17.48 10.26 -0.20
C PRO A 66 18.88 9.89 -0.71
N ASN A 67 19.91 10.26 0.05
CA ASN A 67 21.29 10.02 -0.35
C ASN A 67 21.71 8.53 -0.25
N GLN A 68 21.02 7.76 0.56
CA GLN A 68 21.33 6.34 0.80
C GLN A 68 20.32 5.40 0.16
N HIS A 69 19.06 5.81 0.06
CA HIS A 69 17.94 4.95 -0.30
C HIS A 69 17.22 5.39 -1.58
N GLY A 70 17.86 6.20 -2.44
CA GLY A 70 17.24 6.81 -3.63
C GLY A 70 16.58 5.82 -4.59
N PHE A 71 17.02 4.55 -4.63
CA PHE A 71 16.40 3.50 -5.44
C PHE A 71 14.92 3.22 -5.06
N LEU A 72 14.55 3.47 -3.80
CA LEU A 72 13.17 3.28 -3.33
C LEU A 72 12.22 4.31 -3.94
N LYS A 73 12.71 5.53 -4.19
CA LYS A 73 11.95 6.56 -4.92
C LYS A 73 11.57 6.07 -6.31
N ASP A 74 12.55 5.55 -7.04
CA ASP A 74 12.35 5.17 -8.43
C ASP A 74 11.32 4.05 -8.56
N ILE A 75 11.43 3.02 -7.72
CA ILE A 75 10.47 1.91 -7.73
C ILE A 75 9.05 2.33 -7.30
N LEU A 76 8.92 3.26 -6.33
CA LEU A 76 7.60 3.80 -5.95
C LEU A 76 6.98 4.63 -7.08
N ILE A 77 7.79 5.42 -7.81
CA ILE A 77 7.34 6.17 -8.98
C ILE A 77 6.90 5.22 -10.09
N GLU A 78 7.64 4.15 -10.35
CA GLU A 78 7.25 3.12 -11.32
C GLU A 78 5.92 2.46 -10.93
N ALA A 79 5.79 2.04 -9.67
CA ALA A 79 4.55 1.44 -9.15
C ALA A 79 3.35 2.41 -9.25
N TYR A 80 3.56 3.70 -8.98
CA TYR A 80 2.52 4.73 -9.08
C TYR A 80 2.08 5.00 -10.52
N LYS A 81 3.01 4.97 -11.47
CA LYS A 81 2.76 5.23 -12.90
C LYS A 81 2.33 4.00 -13.67
N TYR A 82 2.30 2.85 -13.02
CA TYR A 82 2.05 1.59 -13.68
C TYR A 82 0.62 1.48 -14.18
N LYS A 83 0.47 1.26 -15.50
CA LYS A 83 -0.82 1.21 -16.20
C LYS A 83 -1.00 -0.16 -16.84
N LYS A 84 -1.56 -1.07 -16.08
CA LYS A 84 -1.95 -2.39 -16.57
C LYS A 84 -3.40 -2.68 -16.16
N GLU A 85 -4.11 -3.42 -16.98
CA GLU A 85 -5.47 -3.82 -16.67
C GLU A 85 -5.58 -4.43 -15.28
N ASN A 86 -6.57 -4.00 -14.49
CA ASN A 86 -6.79 -4.48 -13.10
C ASN A 86 -5.70 -4.13 -12.07
N TYR A 87 -4.74 -3.27 -12.39
CA TYR A 87 -3.84 -2.68 -11.41
C TYR A 87 -4.34 -1.28 -11.05
N PHE A 88 -4.94 -1.14 -9.85
CA PHE A 88 -5.56 0.10 -9.40
C PHE A 88 -4.63 0.88 -8.51
N VAL A 89 -4.45 2.15 -8.83
CA VAL A 89 -3.57 3.08 -8.12
C VAL A 89 -4.42 4.06 -7.31
N GLY A 90 -4.37 3.94 -6.00
CA GLY A 90 -5.00 4.88 -5.08
C GLY A 90 -4.13 6.11 -4.88
N GLY A 91 -4.47 7.21 -5.56
CA GLY A 91 -3.82 8.51 -5.42
C GLY A 91 -4.65 9.50 -4.61
N ILE A 92 -4.03 10.62 -4.21
CA ILE A 92 -4.72 11.70 -3.51
C ILE A 92 -5.60 12.49 -4.50
N CYS A 93 -6.89 12.58 -4.22
CA CYS A 93 -7.80 13.35 -5.04
C CYS A 93 -7.81 14.84 -4.68
N LYS A 94 -8.09 15.70 -5.66
CA LYS A 94 -8.14 17.16 -5.48
C LYS A 94 -9.21 17.61 -4.47
N ASP A 95 -10.29 16.84 -4.38
CA ASP A 95 -11.43 17.14 -3.50
C ASP A 95 -11.33 16.43 -2.15
N CYS A 96 -10.22 15.75 -1.88
CA CYS A 96 -9.97 15.09 -0.61
C CYS A 96 -9.81 16.11 0.51
N THR A 97 -10.43 15.83 1.66
CA THR A 97 -10.26 16.64 2.88
C THR A 97 -9.03 16.25 3.69
N CYS A 98 -8.20 15.35 3.19
CA CYS A 98 -6.97 14.93 3.85
C CYS A 98 -5.92 16.04 3.88
N ALA A 99 -4.99 15.95 4.83
CA ALA A 99 -3.92 16.92 5.03
C ALA A 99 -2.97 17.04 3.81
N SER A 100 -2.92 16.00 3.00
CA SER A 100 -2.00 15.91 1.86
C SER A 100 -2.61 16.35 0.52
N LYS A 101 -3.78 17.00 0.53
CA LYS A 101 -4.48 17.39 -0.70
C LYS A 101 -3.67 18.34 -1.61
N GLU A 102 -2.74 19.11 -1.03
CA GLU A 102 -1.84 20.00 -1.75
C GLU A 102 -0.90 19.25 -2.71
N PHE A 103 -0.65 17.98 -2.48
CA PHE A 103 0.15 17.15 -3.38
C PHE A 103 -0.64 16.59 -4.57
N ALA A 104 -1.97 16.68 -4.56
CA ALA A 104 -2.81 16.13 -5.61
C ALA A 104 -2.46 16.63 -7.02
N PRO A 105 -2.15 17.93 -7.26
CA PRO A 105 -1.75 18.39 -8.59
C PRO A 105 -0.48 17.71 -9.09
N TRP A 106 0.55 17.62 -8.24
CA TRP A 106 1.81 16.96 -8.57
C TRP A 106 1.61 15.46 -8.85
N MET A 107 0.82 14.77 -8.03
CA MET A 107 0.52 13.36 -8.22
C MET A 107 -0.22 13.10 -9.54
N HIS A 108 -1.19 13.95 -9.89
CA HIS A 108 -1.89 13.86 -11.17
C HIS A 108 -0.96 14.11 -12.36
N GLU A 109 -0.06 15.07 -12.26
CA GLU A 109 0.96 15.33 -13.28
C GLU A 109 1.89 14.14 -13.44
N LEU A 110 2.37 13.56 -12.32
CA LEU A 110 3.24 12.39 -12.31
C LEU A 110 2.55 11.15 -12.94
N TYR A 111 1.28 10.93 -12.62
CA TYR A 111 0.50 9.84 -13.22
C TYR A 111 0.27 10.04 -14.72
N GLY A 112 0.17 11.29 -15.16
CA GLY A 112 -0.09 11.68 -16.53
C GLY A 112 -1.55 11.48 -16.95
N GLN A 113 -1.78 10.86 -18.12
CA GLN A 113 -3.15 10.64 -18.61
C GLN A 113 -3.95 9.77 -17.65
N VAL A 114 -5.02 10.34 -17.09
CA VAL A 114 -5.94 9.64 -16.18
C VAL A 114 -6.71 8.57 -16.95
N ASP A 115 -6.80 7.39 -16.36
CA ASP A 115 -7.57 6.24 -16.84
C ASP A 115 -8.46 5.67 -15.73
N ASP A 116 -9.15 4.57 -16.01
CA ASP A 116 -10.07 3.93 -15.05
C ASP A 116 -9.33 3.19 -13.91
N ASN A 117 -8.00 3.10 -13.97
CA ASN A 117 -7.18 2.48 -12.91
C ASN A 117 -6.75 3.48 -11.82
N LEU A 118 -6.80 4.80 -12.09
CA LEU A 118 -6.54 5.80 -11.06
C LEU A 118 -7.77 6.00 -10.18
N THR A 119 -7.66 5.60 -8.93
CA THR A 119 -8.72 5.70 -7.92
C THR A 119 -8.27 6.47 -6.68
N SER A 120 -9.08 6.50 -5.63
CA SER A 120 -8.79 7.26 -4.41
C SER A 120 -7.90 6.47 -3.45
N ALA A 121 -6.88 7.13 -2.87
CA ALA A 121 -6.10 6.60 -1.75
C ALA A 121 -6.97 6.31 -0.51
N ASN A 122 -8.14 6.92 -0.40
CA ASN A 122 -9.08 6.72 0.70
C ASN A 122 -10.18 5.69 0.39
N LEU A 123 -10.03 4.91 -0.68
CA LEU A 123 -11.07 3.99 -1.14
C LEU A 123 -11.51 2.97 -0.06
N LEU A 124 -10.58 2.47 0.73
CA LEU A 124 -10.81 1.44 1.75
C LEU A 124 -10.57 1.93 3.19
N VAL A 125 -10.22 3.20 3.37
CA VAL A 125 -9.83 3.76 4.68
C VAL A 125 -10.56 5.08 4.97
N ASN A 126 -10.29 5.69 6.10
CA ASN A 126 -10.85 6.96 6.55
C ASN A 126 -12.38 6.95 6.57
N SER A 127 -13.05 7.90 5.90
CA SER A 127 -14.53 7.99 5.86
C SER A 127 -15.19 6.74 5.26
N ASN A 128 -14.44 5.92 4.51
CA ASN A 128 -14.95 4.73 3.85
C ASN A 128 -14.68 3.43 4.61
N TYR A 129 -14.00 3.55 5.74
CA TYR A 129 -13.70 2.39 6.58
C TYR A 129 -14.95 1.59 6.99
N PRO A 130 -16.13 2.20 7.30
CA PRO A 130 -17.35 1.44 7.54
C PRO A 130 -17.79 0.58 6.35
N LEU A 131 -17.64 1.08 5.11
CA LEU A 131 -17.95 0.28 3.90
C LEU A 131 -16.96 -0.87 3.73
N PHE A 132 -15.68 -0.63 3.99
CA PHE A 132 -14.66 -1.68 3.97
C PHE A 132 -14.98 -2.79 4.97
N ILE A 133 -15.27 -2.44 6.22
CA ILE A 133 -15.65 -3.41 7.26
C ILE A 133 -16.93 -4.15 6.90
N GLY A 134 -17.94 -3.44 6.37
CA GLY A 134 -19.26 -4.03 6.08
C GLY A 134 -19.27 -4.92 4.82
N HIS A 135 -18.39 -4.69 3.87
CA HIS A 135 -18.46 -5.33 2.56
C HIS A 135 -17.20 -6.13 2.17
N PHE A 136 -16.00 -5.55 2.32
CA PHE A 136 -14.76 -6.24 1.94
C PHE A 136 -14.35 -7.29 2.96
N ILE A 137 -14.37 -6.97 4.25
CA ILE A 137 -13.95 -7.92 5.29
C ILE A 137 -14.75 -9.23 5.25
N PRO A 138 -16.10 -9.24 5.10
CA PRO A 138 -16.85 -10.49 4.95
C PRO A 138 -16.45 -11.33 3.73
N GLU A 139 -16.05 -10.69 2.62
CA GLU A 139 -15.60 -11.41 1.43
C GLU A 139 -14.16 -11.91 1.58
N LEU A 140 -13.27 -11.12 2.17
CA LEU A 140 -11.90 -11.52 2.46
C LEU A 140 -11.83 -12.73 3.39
N LYS A 141 -12.74 -12.82 4.38
CA LYS A 141 -12.85 -13.97 5.30
C LYS A 141 -13.24 -15.28 4.62
N LYS A 142 -13.70 -15.25 3.38
CA LYS A 142 -14.01 -16.44 2.57
C LYS A 142 -12.82 -16.91 1.73
N LYS A 143 -11.68 -16.22 1.80
CA LYS A 143 -10.51 -16.47 0.96
C LYS A 143 -9.34 -16.99 1.79
N LYS A 144 -8.45 -17.70 1.14
CA LYS A 144 -7.13 -17.99 1.68
C LYS A 144 -6.31 -16.71 1.67
N VAL A 145 -5.79 -16.32 2.80
CA VAL A 145 -5.11 -15.03 2.97
C VAL A 145 -3.62 -15.25 3.23
N VAL A 146 -2.82 -14.50 2.48
CA VAL A 146 -1.39 -14.31 2.74
C VAL A 146 -1.20 -12.91 3.31
N PHE A 147 -0.67 -12.81 4.52
CA PHE A 147 -0.41 -11.52 5.17
C PHE A 147 1.05 -11.11 5.04
N ILE A 148 1.27 -9.85 4.71
CA ILE A 148 2.56 -9.17 4.89
C ILE A 148 2.33 -8.07 5.92
N CYS A 149 2.84 -8.25 7.15
CA CYS A 149 2.51 -7.36 8.27
C CYS A 149 3.64 -7.29 9.31
N SER A 150 3.52 -6.34 10.23
CA SER A 150 4.46 -6.18 11.34
C SER A 150 4.74 -7.49 12.08
N GLU A 151 5.99 -7.71 12.50
CA GLU A 151 6.40 -8.83 13.34
C GLU A 151 5.62 -8.89 14.67
N ASN A 152 5.12 -7.75 15.15
CA ASN A 152 4.33 -7.62 16.36
C ASN A 152 2.82 -7.85 16.15
N ALA A 153 2.36 -8.05 14.92
CA ALA A 153 0.94 -8.22 14.64
C ALA A 153 0.42 -9.59 15.13
N ASP A 154 -0.60 -9.58 15.97
CA ASP A 154 -1.33 -10.80 16.37
C ASP A 154 -2.44 -11.11 15.37
N LEU A 155 -2.26 -12.19 14.60
CA LEU A 155 -3.23 -12.66 13.63
C LEU A 155 -4.18 -13.76 14.17
N SER A 156 -3.98 -14.22 15.40
CA SER A 156 -4.71 -15.37 15.97
C SER A 156 -6.23 -15.14 16.04
N ASN A 157 -6.65 -13.89 16.26
CA ASN A 157 -8.04 -13.49 16.38
C ASN A 157 -8.55 -12.68 15.18
N SER A 158 -7.83 -12.66 14.06
CA SER A 158 -8.21 -11.89 12.87
C SER A 158 -9.51 -12.38 12.20
N GLY A 159 -9.82 -13.66 12.37
CA GLY A 159 -10.94 -14.33 11.73
C GLY A 159 -10.77 -14.55 10.23
N PHE A 160 -9.53 -14.41 9.71
CA PHE A 160 -9.16 -14.77 8.34
C PHE A 160 -8.58 -16.19 8.28
N ASP A 161 -8.73 -16.86 7.14
CA ASP A 161 -8.01 -18.09 6.82
C ASP A 161 -6.59 -17.77 6.37
N VAL A 162 -5.70 -17.51 7.35
CA VAL A 162 -4.31 -17.13 7.10
C VAL A 162 -3.49 -18.39 6.81
N VAL A 163 -3.14 -18.57 5.54
CA VAL A 163 -2.34 -19.73 5.09
C VAL A 163 -0.83 -19.49 5.14
N ARG A 164 -0.43 -18.22 5.09
CA ARG A 164 0.96 -17.77 5.20
C ARG A 164 1.03 -16.34 5.71
N ASP A 165 2.04 -16.01 6.48
CA ASP A 165 2.42 -14.65 6.80
C ASP A 165 3.92 -14.41 6.58
N PHE A 166 4.23 -13.21 6.14
CA PHE A 166 5.58 -12.69 6.03
C PHE A 166 5.69 -11.49 6.96
N ARG A 167 6.71 -11.48 7.78
CA ARG A 167 6.86 -10.49 8.85
C ARG A 167 7.84 -9.41 8.48
N VAL A 168 7.45 -8.16 8.75
CA VAL A 168 8.29 -6.98 8.56
C VAL A 168 8.64 -6.36 9.92
N GLY A 169 9.87 -5.92 10.02
CA GLY A 169 10.39 -5.20 11.18
C GLY A 169 10.27 -3.67 11.05
N LYS A 170 11.02 -2.99 11.91
CA LYS A 170 11.15 -1.52 11.85
C LYS A 170 11.85 -1.08 10.57
N ASN A 171 11.42 0.06 10.01
CA ASN A 171 11.94 0.63 8.78
C ASN A 171 11.94 -0.36 7.61
N CYS A 172 10.84 -1.12 7.48
CA CYS A 172 10.74 -2.26 6.57
C CYS A 172 10.99 -1.90 5.10
N ILE A 173 10.66 -0.67 4.67
CA ILE A 173 10.94 -0.24 3.28
C ILE A 173 12.43 -0.31 2.94
N VAL A 174 13.30 -0.09 3.92
CA VAL A 174 14.75 -0.18 3.75
C VAL A 174 15.27 -1.58 4.10
N ASN A 175 14.84 -2.12 5.25
CA ASN A 175 15.44 -3.31 5.83
C ASN A 175 14.89 -4.62 5.25
N ASP A 176 13.61 -4.63 4.83
CA ASP A 176 12.90 -5.87 4.48
C ASP A 176 12.62 -6.00 2.98
N HIS A 177 13.36 -5.25 2.14
CA HIS A 177 13.20 -5.30 0.68
C HIS A 177 13.47 -6.71 0.10
N HIS A 178 14.22 -7.54 0.80
CA HIS A 178 14.45 -8.95 0.46
C HIS A 178 13.16 -9.77 0.37
N LEU A 179 12.09 -9.35 1.06
CA LEU A 179 10.78 -10.02 1.00
C LEU A 179 10.18 -10.05 -0.40
N VAL A 180 10.56 -9.15 -1.30
CA VAL A 180 10.16 -9.23 -2.72
C VAL A 180 10.56 -10.58 -3.32
N VAL A 181 11.80 -11.01 -3.06
CA VAL A 181 12.33 -12.29 -3.56
C VAL A 181 11.70 -13.46 -2.82
N ASP A 182 11.54 -13.35 -1.51
CA ASP A 182 11.03 -14.46 -0.69
C ASP A 182 9.57 -14.76 -0.97
N VAL A 183 8.74 -13.70 -1.15
CA VAL A 183 7.33 -13.88 -1.51
C VAL A 183 7.18 -14.43 -2.92
N LYS A 184 7.95 -13.94 -3.90
CA LYS A 184 7.96 -14.50 -5.27
C LYS A 184 8.32 -15.98 -5.27
N ARG A 185 9.38 -16.36 -4.56
CA ARG A 185 9.77 -17.77 -4.42
C ARG A 185 8.66 -18.61 -3.81
N TRP A 186 8.01 -18.11 -2.75
CA TRP A 186 6.90 -18.83 -2.14
C TRP A 186 5.72 -18.99 -3.11
N ILE A 187 5.42 -17.98 -3.93
CA ILE A 187 4.41 -18.05 -4.98
C ILE A 187 4.75 -19.16 -6.00
N ASP A 188 6.01 -19.22 -6.46
CA ASP A 188 6.47 -20.21 -7.43
C ASP A 188 6.42 -21.64 -6.87
N ASP A 189 6.71 -21.80 -5.58
CA ASP A 189 6.76 -23.10 -4.91
C ASP A 189 5.37 -23.62 -4.49
N ASN A 190 4.32 -22.79 -4.56
CA ASN A 190 2.99 -23.13 -4.07
C ASN A 190 1.92 -22.82 -5.13
N ASN A 191 0.85 -23.60 -5.14
CA ASN A 191 -0.33 -23.28 -5.93
C ASN A 191 -1.13 -22.18 -5.19
N ILE A 192 -1.06 -20.96 -5.69
CA ILE A 192 -1.67 -19.77 -5.07
C ILE A 192 -3.01 -19.36 -5.71
N GLU A 193 -3.65 -20.23 -6.50
CA GLU A 193 -4.98 -19.96 -7.03
C GLU A 193 -5.95 -19.60 -5.90
N ASP A 194 -6.78 -18.58 -6.12
CA ASP A 194 -7.79 -18.06 -5.15
C ASP A 194 -7.22 -17.49 -3.83
N HIS A 195 -5.95 -17.13 -3.78
CA HIS A 195 -5.37 -16.45 -2.63
C HIS A 195 -5.55 -14.92 -2.72
N VAL A 196 -5.64 -14.29 -1.56
CA VAL A 196 -5.60 -12.82 -1.42
C VAL A 196 -4.40 -12.42 -0.59
N PHE A 197 -3.59 -11.54 -1.13
CA PHE A 197 -2.45 -10.95 -0.42
C PHE A 197 -2.90 -9.64 0.24
N LEU A 198 -2.70 -9.52 1.55
CA LEU A 198 -2.99 -8.33 2.32
C LEU A 198 -1.69 -7.74 2.86
N PHE A 199 -1.46 -6.46 2.58
CA PHE A 199 -0.23 -5.78 2.89
C PHE A 199 -0.46 -4.71 3.96
N SER A 200 0.32 -4.76 5.04
CA SER A 200 0.41 -3.78 6.10
C SER A 200 1.89 -3.59 6.46
N ALA A 201 2.66 -3.09 5.48
CA ALA A 201 4.12 -3.00 5.50
C ALA A 201 4.61 -1.60 5.06
N SER A 202 3.85 -0.53 5.40
CA SER A 202 4.19 0.83 4.98
C SER A 202 4.44 0.90 3.47
N SER A 203 5.32 1.79 3.02
CA SER A 203 5.67 1.97 1.60
C SER A 203 6.31 0.73 0.94
N LEU A 204 6.72 -0.27 1.70
CA LEU A 204 7.10 -1.58 1.14
C LEU A 204 5.88 -2.32 0.55
N SER A 205 4.67 -2.00 1.01
CA SER A 205 3.43 -2.59 0.46
C SER A 205 3.28 -2.29 -1.02
N GLU A 206 3.49 -1.05 -1.42
CA GLU A 206 3.36 -0.59 -2.82
C GLU A 206 4.41 -1.25 -3.72
N VAL A 207 5.64 -1.38 -3.21
CA VAL A 207 6.72 -2.09 -3.90
C VAL A 207 6.36 -3.57 -4.09
N LEU A 208 5.94 -4.25 -3.03
CA LEU A 208 5.55 -5.66 -3.08
C LEU A 208 4.37 -5.89 -4.03
N ILE A 209 3.32 -5.07 -3.94
CA ILE A 209 2.16 -5.19 -4.83
C ILE A 209 2.57 -5.03 -6.29
N TYR A 210 3.40 -4.04 -6.61
CA TYR A 210 3.90 -3.81 -7.97
C TYR A 210 4.73 -5.00 -8.48
N GLU A 211 5.68 -5.44 -7.69
CA GLU A 211 6.59 -6.52 -8.04
C GLU A 211 5.88 -7.89 -8.18
N LEU A 212 4.93 -8.16 -7.30
CA LEU A 212 4.16 -9.42 -7.35
C LEU A 212 3.14 -9.41 -8.48
N TYR A 213 2.51 -8.25 -8.77
CA TYR A 213 1.59 -8.14 -9.91
C TYR A 213 2.27 -8.34 -11.26
N ASN A 214 3.56 -7.99 -11.36
CA ASN A 214 4.38 -8.26 -12.54
C ASN A 214 4.89 -9.71 -12.62
N HIS A 215 4.88 -10.41 -11.51
CA HIS A 215 5.35 -11.79 -11.42
C HIS A 215 4.26 -12.83 -11.75
N SER A 216 2.97 -12.45 -11.58
CA SER A 216 1.80 -13.32 -11.74
C SER A 216 1.25 -13.37 -13.18
#